data_00bef9b283c212bbc95191e620d15844
#
_entry.id   00bef9b283c212bbc95191e620d15844
#
_cell.length_a   1.000
_cell.length_b   1.000
_cell.length_c   1.000
_cell.angle_alpha   90.00
_cell.angle_beta   90.00
_cell.angle_gamma   90.00
#
_symmetry.space_group_name_H-M   'P 1'
#
loop_
_entity.id
_entity.type
_entity.pdbx_description
1 polymer ?
#
loop_
_entity_poly.entity_id
_entity_poly.type
_entity_poly.pdbx_seq_one_letter_code
_entity_poly.pdbx_strand_id
1 'polypeptide(L)'
;MSAYAATWPLNDFYSPEKSTSLFEAIPHRQSCRCFLSAPSTEQWNALGSAAKAYALPDVRIALGLCDTTLFQPFMGLLMKFENVQRYAAIITRSTSPQSIVDAGVSGEMFMLHAVSIGLAGVWVVGTYKKNALSLALEAGEQLVALIALGVPAQAPDAPVLRKRKPLSKLLENDFSTAPIALREAAKAVLAAPSALNRQPWRMRYEPQGLLYLRTPSASLDLGIATAHVLLALGKTPALFTLSGDGATVCVAIKA
;
A
#
# COMPACT_ATOMS: atom_id res chain seq x y z
N MET A 1 24.56 -2.30 -14.73
CA MET A 1 23.23 -2.94 -14.70
C MET A 1 22.98 -3.40 -13.28
N SER A 2 21.99 -2.86 -12.58
CA SER A 2 21.63 -3.34 -11.24
C SER A 2 21.09 -4.76 -11.37
N ALA A 3 21.67 -5.72 -10.63
CA ALA A 3 21.17 -7.09 -10.63
C ALA A 3 19.80 -7.11 -9.97
N TYR A 4 18.76 -7.54 -10.68
CA TYR A 4 17.44 -7.79 -10.13
C TYR A 4 17.44 -9.12 -9.39
N ALA A 5 16.73 -9.18 -8.28
CA ALA A 5 16.55 -10.45 -7.57
C ALA A 5 15.82 -11.46 -8.49
N ALA A 6 16.34 -12.68 -8.58
CA ALA A 6 15.83 -13.70 -9.51
C ALA A 6 14.37 -14.11 -9.23
N THR A 7 13.93 -14.02 -7.97
CA THR A 7 12.56 -14.35 -7.54
C THR A 7 12.13 -13.40 -6.44
N TRP A 8 11.00 -12.73 -6.64
CA TRP A 8 10.34 -11.95 -5.60
C TRP A 8 9.10 -12.74 -5.11
N PRO A 9 8.91 -12.94 -3.80
CA PRO A 9 7.74 -13.66 -3.27
C PRO A 9 6.40 -13.10 -3.72
N LEU A 10 6.39 -11.87 -4.20
CA LEU A 10 5.23 -11.22 -4.78
C LEU A 10 4.62 -11.99 -5.95
N ASN A 11 5.44 -12.73 -6.70
CA ASN A 11 4.96 -13.51 -7.85
C ASN A 11 4.03 -14.66 -7.45
N ASP A 12 4.17 -15.19 -6.22
CA ASP A 12 3.35 -16.27 -5.67
C ASP A 12 2.10 -15.72 -4.95
N PHE A 13 2.06 -14.41 -4.74
CA PHE A 13 1.02 -13.72 -3.97
C PHE A 13 -0.25 -13.44 -4.78
N TYR A 14 -0.16 -13.65 -6.09
CA TYR A 14 -1.16 -13.23 -7.04
C TYR A 14 -2.26 -14.28 -7.23
N SER A 15 -3.48 -13.97 -6.76
CA SER A 15 -4.69 -14.70 -7.10
C SER A 15 -5.63 -13.77 -7.90
N PRO A 16 -6.02 -14.13 -9.15
CA PRO A 16 -6.90 -13.31 -9.97
C PRO A 16 -8.25 -12.99 -9.31
N GLU A 17 -8.76 -13.90 -8.48
CA GLU A 17 -10.05 -13.74 -7.81
C GLU A 17 -10.01 -12.67 -6.71
N LYS A 18 -8.93 -12.63 -5.94
CA LYS A 18 -8.73 -11.62 -4.89
C LYS A 18 -8.41 -10.25 -5.46
N SER A 19 -7.78 -10.19 -6.63
CA SER A 19 -7.33 -8.94 -7.22
C SER A 19 -8.49 -8.08 -7.75
N THR A 20 -9.60 -8.67 -8.18
CA THR A 20 -10.71 -7.91 -8.76
C THR A 20 -11.36 -6.98 -7.73
N SER A 21 -11.75 -7.50 -6.56
CA SER A 21 -12.39 -6.69 -5.51
C SER A 21 -11.45 -5.63 -4.93
N LEU A 22 -10.15 -5.92 -4.84
CA LEU A 22 -9.16 -4.95 -4.38
C LEU A 22 -8.89 -3.87 -5.42
N PHE A 23 -8.88 -4.22 -6.71
CA PHE A 23 -8.75 -3.23 -7.78
C PHE A 23 -9.95 -2.28 -7.81
N GLU A 24 -11.16 -2.78 -7.62
CA GLU A 24 -12.39 -1.99 -7.51
C GLU A 24 -12.38 -1.09 -6.27
N ALA A 25 -11.67 -1.44 -5.21
CA ALA A 25 -11.52 -0.60 -4.02
C ALA A 25 -10.58 0.61 -4.23
N ILE A 26 -9.68 0.59 -5.23
CA ILE A 26 -8.71 1.67 -5.48
C ILE A 26 -9.36 3.06 -5.61
N PRO A 27 -10.41 3.27 -6.42
CA PRO A 27 -11.03 4.59 -6.55
C PRO A 27 -11.73 5.06 -5.26
N HIS A 28 -12.15 4.14 -4.40
CA HIS A 28 -12.86 4.45 -3.15
C HIS A 28 -11.91 4.68 -1.96
N ARG A 29 -10.65 4.21 -2.04
CA ARG A 29 -9.68 4.37 -0.97
C ARG A 29 -9.30 5.85 -0.78
N GLN A 30 -9.59 6.40 0.38
CA GLN A 30 -9.15 7.73 0.79
C GLN A 30 -8.52 7.70 2.19
N SER A 31 -7.66 8.69 2.49
CA SER A 31 -7.11 8.85 3.84
C SER A 31 -8.18 9.39 4.76
N CYS A 32 -8.71 8.53 5.63
CA CYS A 32 -9.74 8.86 6.62
C CYS A 32 -9.11 8.98 8.00
N ARG A 33 -9.41 10.05 8.72
CA ARG A 33 -8.93 10.29 10.10
C ARG A 33 -10.07 10.48 11.09
N CYS A 34 -11.30 10.65 10.60
CA CYS A 34 -12.51 10.82 11.42
C CYS A 34 -13.42 9.61 11.18
N PHE A 35 -13.64 8.83 12.23
CA PHE A 35 -14.41 7.60 12.13
C PHE A 35 -15.72 7.73 12.89
N LEU A 36 -16.77 7.11 12.38
CA LEU A 36 -18.06 6.99 13.04
C LEU A 36 -17.97 5.97 14.18
N SER A 37 -17.37 4.81 13.90
CA SER A 37 -17.24 3.70 14.83
C SER A 37 -16.04 2.81 14.52
N ALA A 38 -15.76 1.88 15.46
CA ALA A 38 -14.89 0.74 15.17
C ALA A 38 -15.50 -0.16 14.08
N PRO A 39 -14.68 -0.99 13.42
CA PRO A 39 -15.18 -2.10 12.61
C PRO A 39 -16.10 -3.01 13.40
N SER A 40 -17.12 -3.60 12.76
CA SER A 40 -17.94 -4.67 13.37
C SER A 40 -17.09 -5.90 13.69
N THR A 41 -17.62 -6.82 14.49
CA THR A 41 -16.93 -8.08 14.78
C THR A 41 -16.63 -8.88 13.51
N GLU A 42 -17.56 -8.90 12.56
CA GLU A 42 -17.39 -9.60 11.27
C GLU A 42 -16.27 -8.94 10.45
N GLN A 43 -16.30 -7.60 10.33
CA GLN A 43 -15.24 -6.86 9.64
C GLN A 43 -13.88 -7.04 10.32
N TRP A 44 -13.85 -7.06 11.66
CA TRP A 44 -12.60 -7.25 12.40
C TRP A 44 -12.02 -8.65 12.20
N ASN A 45 -12.86 -9.68 12.17
CA ASN A 45 -12.46 -11.05 11.85
C ASN A 45 -11.97 -11.18 10.39
N ALA A 46 -12.65 -10.54 9.44
CA ALA A 46 -12.23 -10.48 8.05
C ALA A 46 -10.85 -9.81 7.91
N LEU A 47 -10.62 -8.70 8.64
CA LEU A 47 -9.29 -8.07 8.71
C LEU A 47 -8.23 -8.99 9.31
N GLY A 48 -8.57 -9.80 10.32
CA GLY A 48 -7.66 -10.80 10.89
C GLY A 48 -7.23 -11.87 9.87
N SER A 49 -8.15 -12.29 9.01
CA SER A 49 -7.88 -13.21 7.90
C SER A 49 -7.03 -12.54 6.81
N ALA A 50 -7.36 -11.30 6.46
CA ALA A 50 -6.62 -10.50 5.49
C ALA A 50 -5.18 -10.22 5.95
N ALA A 51 -4.98 -9.92 7.24
CA ALA A 51 -3.65 -9.72 7.82
C ALA A 51 -2.73 -10.91 7.62
N LYS A 52 -3.26 -12.14 7.73
CA LYS A 52 -2.53 -13.38 7.45
C LYS A 52 -2.33 -13.59 5.95
N ALA A 53 -3.37 -13.33 5.15
CA ALA A 53 -3.35 -13.58 3.71
C ALA A 53 -2.39 -12.63 2.96
N TYR A 54 -2.17 -11.42 3.47
CA TYR A 54 -1.28 -10.42 2.87
C TYR A 54 0.08 -10.31 3.56
N ALA A 55 0.41 -11.20 4.51
CA ALA A 55 1.74 -11.31 5.06
C ALA A 55 2.74 -11.79 3.99
N LEU A 56 3.94 -11.24 4.01
CA LEU A 56 5.09 -11.68 3.20
C LEU A 56 6.18 -12.25 4.14
N PRO A 57 7.19 -12.96 3.66
CA PRO A 57 8.11 -13.71 4.52
C PRO A 57 8.68 -12.89 5.69
N ASP A 58 9.09 -11.65 5.44
CA ASP A 58 9.65 -10.75 6.46
C ASP A 58 8.64 -9.71 6.95
N VAL A 59 7.38 -9.78 6.50
CA VAL A 59 6.36 -8.77 6.81
C VAL A 59 5.13 -9.43 7.40
N ARG A 60 4.74 -9.00 8.60
CA ARG A 60 3.44 -9.35 9.17
C ARG A 60 2.59 -8.12 9.44
N ILE A 61 1.29 -8.33 9.42
CA ILE A 61 0.29 -7.34 9.81
C ILE A 61 -0.32 -7.78 11.14
N ALA A 62 -0.27 -6.93 12.13
CA ALA A 62 -0.87 -7.19 13.44
C ALA A 62 -1.98 -6.19 13.73
N LEU A 63 -3.12 -6.68 14.19
CA LEU A 63 -4.27 -5.85 14.55
C LEU A 63 -4.17 -5.43 16.01
N GLY A 64 -4.46 -4.16 16.29
CA GLY A 64 -4.38 -3.61 17.63
C GLY A 64 -5.57 -2.73 18.00
N LEU A 65 -5.78 -2.62 19.30
CA LEU A 65 -6.71 -1.68 19.90
C LEU A 65 -6.04 -0.33 20.05
N CYS A 66 -6.75 0.74 19.72
CA CYS A 66 -6.24 2.08 19.87
C CYS A 66 -6.58 2.63 21.25
N ASP A 67 -5.55 2.98 22.02
CA ASP A 67 -5.69 3.92 23.13
C ASP A 67 -5.92 5.33 22.55
N THR A 68 -6.72 6.13 23.21
CA THR A 68 -7.03 7.52 22.81
C THR A 68 -5.78 8.40 22.66
N THR A 69 -4.65 7.99 23.23
CA THR A 69 -3.38 8.72 23.16
C THR A 69 -2.50 8.35 21.99
N LEU A 70 -2.71 7.16 21.37
CA LEU A 70 -1.83 6.62 20.33
C LEU A 70 -1.61 7.59 19.15
N PHE A 71 -2.70 8.16 18.63
CA PHE A 71 -2.69 9.08 17.50
C PHE A 71 -2.83 10.55 17.91
N GLN A 72 -2.64 10.87 19.19
CA GLN A 72 -2.60 12.27 19.61
C GLN A 72 -1.34 12.94 19.06
N PRO A 73 -1.48 14.07 18.33
CA PRO A 73 -0.35 14.71 17.70
C PRO A 73 0.65 15.20 18.78
N PHE A 74 1.90 14.87 18.57
CA PHE A 74 3.01 15.57 19.20
C PHE A 74 2.99 17.00 18.60
N MET A 75 2.58 17.99 19.33
CA MET A 75 2.41 19.38 18.88
C MET A 75 1.21 19.63 17.94
N GLY A 76 0.02 19.43 18.37
CA GLY A 76 -1.21 20.18 18.03
C GLY A 76 -1.54 20.63 16.59
N LEU A 77 -0.77 20.28 15.57
CA LEU A 77 -0.72 21.18 14.44
C LEU A 77 -1.26 20.71 13.07
N LEU A 78 -1.36 19.46 12.73
CA LEU A 78 -1.72 19.19 11.31
C LEU A 78 -2.58 17.97 11.00
N MET A 79 -2.76 17.03 11.92
CA MET A 79 -3.57 15.84 11.65
C MET A 79 -4.39 15.46 12.88
N LYS A 80 -5.60 15.97 12.95
CA LYS A 80 -6.55 15.59 14.01
C LYS A 80 -7.13 14.21 13.68
N PHE A 81 -6.98 13.27 14.60
CA PHE A 81 -7.65 11.98 14.54
C PHE A 81 -8.85 12.01 15.47
N GLU A 82 -9.99 11.53 14.99
CA GLU A 82 -11.23 11.48 15.74
C GLU A 82 -11.78 10.06 15.75
N ASN A 83 -12.09 9.58 16.97
CA ASN A 83 -12.72 8.28 17.21
C ASN A 83 -12.00 7.07 16.60
N VAL A 84 -10.65 7.09 16.57
CA VAL A 84 -9.85 5.94 16.16
C VAL A 84 -9.85 4.92 17.31
N GLN A 85 -10.37 3.73 17.06
CA GLN A 85 -10.47 2.66 18.06
C GLN A 85 -9.67 1.41 17.66
N ARG A 86 -9.26 1.32 16.41
CA ARG A 86 -8.56 0.16 15.84
C ARG A 86 -7.45 0.60 14.92
N TYR A 87 -6.40 -0.21 14.86
CA TYR A 87 -5.32 -0.03 13.90
C TYR A 87 -4.76 -1.37 13.43
N ALA A 88 -4.06 -1.34 12.31
CA ALA A 88 -3.16 -2.40 11.87
C ALA A 88 -1.72 -1.88 11.95
N ALA A 89 -0.81 -2.71 12.45
CA ALA A 89 0.61 -2.46 12.50
C ALA A 89 1.31 -3.25 11.39
N ILE A 90 2.08 -2.58 10.57
CA ILE A 90 2.92 -3.18 9.54
C ILE A 90 4.30 -3.38 10.16
N ILE A 91 4.71 -4.63 10.31
CA ILE A 91 5.89 -5.03 11.08
C ILE A 91 6.81 -5.82 10.17
N THR A 92 8.10 -5.54 10.20
CA THR A 92 9.13 -6.27 9.47
C THR A 92 10.11 -6.93 10.44
N ARG A 93 10.69 -8.08 9.99
CA ARG A 93 11.82 -8.75 10.66
C ARG A 93 13.17 -8.38 10.09
N SER A 94 13.18 -7.56 9.05
CA SER A 94 14.38 -7.12 8.37
C SER A 94 14.28 -5.64 8.00
N THR A 95 15.42 -4.96 7.96
CA THR A 95 15.56 -3.59 7.43
C THR A 95 16.07 -3.56 6.00
N SER A 96 16.06 -4.72 5.32
CA SER A 96 16.49 -4.78 3.94
C SER A 96 15.65 -3.87 3.05
N PRO A 97 16.20 -3.34 1.95
CA PRO A 97 15.44 -2.57 0.99
C PRO A 97 14.19 -3.31 0.51
N GLN A 98 14.28 -4.63 0.29
CA GLN A 98 13.15 -5.46 -0.09
C GLN A 98 12.05 -5.48 0.97
N SER A 99 12.39 -5.72 2.25
CA SER A 99 11.40 -5.80 3.32
C SER A 99 10.59 -4.50 3.49
N ILE A 100 11.21 -3.35 3.23
CA ILE A 100 10.50 -2.05 3.26
C ILE A 100 9.51 -1.94 2.10
N VAL A 101 9.90 -2.36 0.89
CA VAL A 101 8.99 -2.38 -0.27
C VAL A 101 7.87 -3.38 -0.05
N ASP A 102 8.18 -4.59 0.44
CA ASP A 102 7.20 -5.62 0.78
C ASP A 102 6.20 -5.15 1.83
N ALA A 103 6.65 -4.38 2.82
CA ALA A 103 5.77 -3.77 3.82
C ALA A 103 4.76 -2.79 3.18
N GLY A 104 5.19 -2.04 2.17
CA GLY A 104 4.32 -1.16 1.39
C GLY A 104 3.28 -1.95 0.59
N VAL A 105 3.70 -3.03 -0.09
CA VAL A 105 2.80 -3.92 -0.85
C VAL A 105 1.77 -4.56 0.08
N SER A 106 2.26 -5.25 1.11
CA SER A 106 1.44 -5.98 2.10
C SER A 106 0.41 -5.07 2.76
N GLY A 107 0.86 -3.91 3.23
CA GLY A 107 -0.01 -2.95 3.90
C GLY A 107 -1.05 -2.30 2.97
N GLU A 108 -0.72 -2.02 1.69
CA GLU A 108 -1.71 -1.45 0.77
C GLU A 108 -2.74 -2.50 0.31
N MET A 109 -2.34 -3.76 0.11
CA MET A 109 -3.28 -4.84 -0.15
C MET A 109 -4.27 -4.99 1.02
N PHE A 110 -3.77 -4.94 2.25
CA PHE A 110 -4.60 -4.94 3.46
C PHE A 110 -5.52 -3.72 3.53
N MET A 111 -5.02 -2.51 3.25
CA MET A 111 -5.81 -1.28 3.23
C MET A 111 -6.94 -1.36 2.21
N LEU A 112 -6.66 -1.85 0.99
CA LEU A 112 -7.67 -2.00 -0.05
C LEU A 112 -8.71 -3.06 0.32
N HIS A 113 -8.29 -4.13 1.01
CA HIS A 113 -9.23 -5.11 1.57
C HIS A 113 -10.15 -4.46 2.61
N ALA A 114 -9.61 -3.64 3.51
CA ALA A 114 -10.45 -2.90 4.47
C ALA A 114 -11.49 -2.02 3.75
N VAL A 115 -11.08 -1.35 2.67
CA VAL A 115 -11.98 -0.52 1.85
C VAL A 115 -13.05 -1.37 1.15
N SER A 116 -12.70 -2.54 0.62
CA SER A 116 -13.65 -3.42 -0.08
C SER A 116 -14.76 -3.97 0.81
N ILE A 117 -14.54 -3.98 2.13
CA ILE A 117 -15.55 -4.38 3.12
C ILE A 117 -16.21 -3.18 3.84
N GLY A 118 -16.12 -1.98 3.24
CA GLY A 118 -16.81 -0.78 3.74
C GLY A 118 -16.10 -0.03 4.86
N LEU A 119 -14.82 -0.30 5.11
CA LEU A 119 -14.00 0.44 6.07
C LEU A 119 -13.19 1.53 5.37
N ALA A 120 -12.66 2.43 6.16
CA ALA A 120 -11.67 3.41 5.70
C ALA A 120 -10.45 3.42 6.62
N GLY A 121 -9.36 3.99 6.15
CA GLY A 121 -8.15 4.09 6.94
C GLY A 121 -7.18 5.14 6.44
N VAL A 122 -6.09 5.28 7.19
CA VAL A 122 -4.98 6.16 6.82
C VAL A 122 -3.65 5.57 7.28
N TRP A 123 -2.67 5.65 6.40
CA TRP A 123 -1.27 5.33 6.72
C TRP A 123 -0.69 6.37 7.70
N VAL A 124 -0.02 5.90 8.74
CA VAL A 124 0.63 6.71 9.77
C VAL A 124 2.06 6.23 9.96
N VAL A 125 3.02 7.07 9.61
CA VAL A 125 4.45 6.78 9.73
C VAL A 125 5.07 7.82 10.67
N GLY A 126 5.62 7.36 11.81
CA GLY A 126 6.39 8.19 12.72
C GLY A 126 5.61 9.19 13.59
N THR A 127 4.31 9.38 13.34
CA THR A 127 3.48 10.38 14.06
C THR A 127 2.50 9.72 15.05
N TYR A 128 2.98 8.76 15.82
CA TYR A 128 2.23 8.04 16.86
C TYR A 128 3.08 7.88 18.12
N LYS A 129 2.44 7.69 19.28
CA LYS A 129 3.11 7.44 20.56
C LYS A 129 3.43 5.96 20.71
N LYS A 130 4.71 5.59 20.60
CA LYS A 130 5.14 4.17 20.67
C LYS A 130 4.73 3.47 21.97
N ASN A 131 4.71 4.17 23.11
CA ASN A 131 4.34 3.63 24.41
C ASN A 131 2.83 3.39 24.57
N ALA A 132 2.00 3.86 23.65
CA ALA A 132 0.56 3.63 23.62
C ALA A 132 0.14 2.48 22.67
N LEU A 133 1.11 1.73 22.14
CA LEU A 133 0.83 0.55 21.33
C LEU A 133 0.30 -0.58 22.22
N SER A 134 -0.80 -1.21 21.81
CA SER A 134 -1.34 -2.40 22.46
C SER A 134 -0.71 -3.71 21.96
N LEU A 135 0.34 -3.63 21.15
CA LEU A 135 1.04 -4.75 20.54
C LEU A 135 2.46 -4.87 21.11
N ALA A 136 2.88 -6.11 21.38
CA ALA A 136 4.27 -6.44 21.61
C ALA A 136 4.98 -6.74 20.28
N LEU A 137 6.19 -6.20 20.12
CA LEU A 137 7.10 -6.61 19.05
C LEU A 137 7.99 -7.76 19.55
N GLU A 138 8.21 -8.74 18.71
CA GLU A 138 9.16 -9.81 18.96
C GLU A 138 10.61 -9.29 18.82
N ALA A 139 11.57 -10.05 19.34
CA ALA A 139 12.98 -9.71 19.16
C ALA A 139 13.35 -9.62 17.67
N GLY A 140 13.97 -8.52 17.27
CA GLY A 140 14.34 -8.25 15.88
C GLY A 140 13.23 -7.66 15.01
N GLU A 141 12.01 -7.54 15.51
CA GLU A 141 10.93 -6.91 14.77
C GLU A 141 10.98 -5.38 14.84
N GLN A 142 10.56 -4.75 13.77
CA GLN A 142 10.46 -3.31 13.65
C GLN A 142 9.09 -2.89 13.15
N LEU A 143 8.48 -1.93 13.84
CA LEU A 143 7.25 -1.29 13.41
C LEU A 143 7.58 -0.27 12.32
N VAL A 144 7.11 -0.53 11.10
CA VAL A 144 7.36 0.31 9.93
C VAL A 144 6.29 1.40 9.79
N ALA A 145 5.04 1.01 9.97
CA ALA A 145 3.90 1.93 9.85
C ALA A 145 2.69 1.41 10.63
N LEU A 146 1.77 2.31 10.92
CA LEU A 146 0.42 1.99 11.35
C LEU A 146 -0.59 2.35 10.25
N ILE A 147 -1.72 1.67 10.25
CA ILE A 147 -2.91 2.02 9.50
C ILE A 147 -4.03 2.21 10.52
N ALA A 148 -4.46 3.45 10.75
CA ALA A 148 -5.65 3.72 11.55
C ALA A 148 -6.89 3.27 10.75
N LEU A 149 -7.86 2.60 11.38
CA LEU A 149 -8.98 1.93 10.73
C LEU A 149 -10.30 2.18 11.46
N GLY A 150 -11.37 2.26 10.69
CA GLY A 150 -12.74 2.35 11.23
C GLY A 150 -13.79 2.50 10.13
N VAL A 151 -15.03 2.56 10.56
CA VAL A 151 -16.14 2.99 9.71
C VAL A 151 -15.99 4.50 9.47
N PRO A 152 -15.96 5.00 8.24
CA PRO A 152 -15.78 6.43 8.00
C PRO A 152 -16.96 7.25 8.51
N ALA A 153 -16.69 8.41 9.11
CA ALA A 153 -17.75 9.33 9.58
C ALA A 153 -18.59 9.90 8.43
N GLN A 154 -17.97 10.00 7.25
CA GLN A 154 -18.67 10.36 6.01
C GLN A 154 -18.36 9.26 4.99
N ALA A 155 -19.39 8.60 4.49
CA ALA A 155 -19.22 7.68 3.37
C ALA A 155 -18.65 8.45 2.17
N PRO A 156 -17.70 7.89 1.43
CA PRO A 156 -17.27 8.51 0.18
C PRO A 156 -18.42 8.41 -0.82
N ASP A 157 -19.14 9.52 -1.03
CA ASP A 157 -20.32 9.58 -1.92
C ASP A 157 -19.96 9.37 -3.40
N ALA A 158 -18.67 9.43 -3.74
CA ALA A 158 -18.15 9.21 -5.09
C ALA A 158 -16.64 8.92 -5.02
N PRO A 159 -16.03 8.42 -6.10
CA PRO A 159 -14.57 8.39 -6.23
C PRO A 159 -14.01 9.78 -5.96
N VAL A 160 -13.32 9.93 -4.83
CA VAL A 160 -12.84 11.24 -4.39
C VAL A 160 -11.77 11.73 -5.35
N LEU A 161 -12.04 12.82 -6.04
CA LEU A 161 -11.03 13.51 -6.86
C LEU A 161 -9.94 14.06 -5.94
N ARG A 162 -8.87 13.28 -5.79
CA ARG A 162 -7.70 13.69 -5.01
C ARG A 162 -6.80 14.54 -5.86
N LYS A 163 -6.13 15.50 -5.22
CA LYS A 163 -5.05 16.22 -5.89
C LYS A 163 -3.95 15.24 -6.29
N ARG A 164 -3.79 15.01 -7.58
CA ARG A 164 -2.77 14.12 -8.16
C ARG A 164 -1.92 14.89 -9.16
N LYS A 165 -0.66 14.48 -9.29
CA LYS A 165 0.17 14.92 -10.39
C LYS A 165 -0.44 14.40 -11.70
N PRO A 166 -0.38 15.17 -12.79
CA PRO A 166 -0.78 14.64 -14.09
C PRO A 166 0.15 13.46 -14.47
N LEU A 167 -0.41 12.45 -15.14
CA LEU A 167 0.33 11.24 -15.51
C LEU A 167 1.62 11.56 -16.27
N SER A 168 1.59 12.55 -17.16
CA SER A 168 2.76 13.03 -17.91
C SER A 168 3.94 13.48 -17.05
N LYS A 169 3.69 13.88 -15.79
CA LYS A 169 4.76 14.21 -14.83
C LYS A 169 5.40 12.98 -14.19
N LEU A 170 4.75 11.83 -14.29
CA LEU A 170 5.21 10.57 -13.69
C LEU A 170 5.86 9.65 -14.73
N LEU A 171 5.53 9.84 -16.02
CA LEU A 171 6.13 9.09 -17.12
C LEU A 171 7.48 9.71 -17.54
N GLU A 172 8.47 8.85 -17.80
CA GLU A 172 9.80 9.25 -18.26
C GLU A 172 9.95 9.19 -19.79
N ASN A 173 9.05 8.45 -20.45
CA ASN A 173 9.01 8.31 -21.90
C ASN A 173 7.56 8.16 -22.39
N ASP A 174 7.38 8.05 -23.68
CA ASP A 174 6.07 7.87 -24.30
C ASP A 174 5.52 6.47 -24.03
N PHE A 175 4.26 6.43 -23.56
CA PHE A 175 3.49 5.22 -23.28
C PHE A 175 2.40 4.98 -24.33
N SER A 176 2.33 5.75 -25.39
CA SER A 176 1.27 5.62 -26.43
C SER A 176 1.27 4.25 -27.08
N THR A 177 2.45 3.66 -27.26
CA THR A 177 2.65 2.33 -27.86
C THR A 177 2.70 1.20 -26.83
N ALA A 178 2.63 1.52 -25.54
CA ALA A 178 2.65 0.49 -24.50
C ALA A 178 1.38 -0.39 -24.56
N PRO A 179 1.48 -1.68 -24.24
CA PRO A 179 0.33 -2.56 -24.06
C PRO A 179 -0.73 -1.94 -23.14
N ILE A 180 -2.01 -2.19 -23.43
CA ILE A 180 -3.13 -1.63 -22.66
C ILE A 180 -2.97 -1.93 -21.16
N ALA A 181 -2.60 -3.16 -20.80
CA ALA A 181 -2.39 -3.56 -19.42
C ALA A 181 -1.37 -2.68 -18.69
N LEU A 182 -0.24 -2.32 -19.33
CA LEU A 182 0.78 -1.45 -18.74
C LEU A 182 0.31 0.02 -18.66
N ARG A 183 -0.49 0.47 -19.61
CA ARG A 183 -1.10 1.81 -19.55
C ARG A 183 -2.10 1.92 -18.41
N GLU A 184 -2.92 0.90 -18.19
CA GLU A 184 -3.86 0.85 -17.06
C GLU A 184 -3.10 0.73 -15.70
N ALA A 185 -2.04 -0.07 -15.66
CA ALA A 185 -1.16 -0.13 -14.49
C ALA A 185 -0.56 1.24 -14.15
N ALA A 186 -0.07 1.98 -15.14
CA ALA A 186 0.45 3.33 -14.94
C ALA A 186 -0.64 4.30 -14.42
N LYS A 187 -1.88 4.18 -14.90
CA LYS A 187 -3.02 4.97 -14.38
C LYS A 187 -3.37 4.59 -12.93
N ALA A 188 -3.34 3.30 -12.57
CA ALA A 188 -3.62 2.86 -11.21
C ALA A 188 -2.64 3.45 -10.18
N VAL A 189 -1.37 3.62 -10.57
CA VAL A 189 -0.36 4.28 -9.73
C VAL A 189 -0.75 5.70 -9.34
N LEU A 190 -1.52 6.44 -10.16
CA LEU A 190 -2.00 7.78 -9.79
C LEU A 190 -2.90 7.76 -8.55
N ALA A 191 -3.63 6.69 -8.31
CA ALA A 191 -4.51 6.56 -7.15
C ALA A 191 -3.77 6.15 -5.88
N ALA A 192 -2.55 5.65 -5.99
CA ALA A 192 -1.73 5.21 -4.86
C ALA A 192 -1.51 6.33 -3.83
N PRO A 193 -1.63 6.07 -2.51
CA PRO A 193 -1.23 7.05 -1.50
C PRO A 193 0.29 7.14 -1.39
N SER A 194 0.77 8.27 -0.91
CA SER A 194 2.18 8.45 -0.57
C SER A 194 2.35 9.39 0.62
N ALA A 195 3.50 9.31 1.25
CA ALA A 195 3.86 10.21 2.34
C ALA A 195 3.68 11.68 1.90
N LEU A 196 2.87 12.44 2.66
CA LEU A 196 2.54 13.84 2.37
C LEU A 196 2.01 14.07 0.94
N ASN A 197 1.45 13.06 0.31
CA ASN A 197 0.98 13.08 -1.09
C ASN A 197 2.07 13.50 -2.10
N ARG A 198 3.33 13.19 -1.82
CA ARG A 198 4.48 13.58 -2.66
C ARG A 198 4.51 12.89 -4.02
N GLN A 199 3.92 11.69 -4.13
CA GLN A 199 3.88 10.90 -5.36
C GLN A 199 5.28 10.81 -5.99
N PRO A 200 6.26 10.14 -5.30
CA PRO A 200 7.68 10.21 -5.64
C PRO A 200 8.07 9.33 -6.82
N TRP A 201 7.17 8.47 -7.25
CA TRP A 201 7.44 7.49 -8.29
C TRP A 201 7.63 8.09 -9.66
N ARG A 202 8.43 7.40 -10.50
CA ARG A 202 8.59 7.62 -11.92
C ARG A 202 8.40 6.30 -12.63
N MET A 203 7.86 6.34 -13.84
CA MET A 203 7.58 5.16 -14.65
C MET A 203 8.21 5.29 -16.02
N ARG A 204 8.84 4.21 -16.47
CA ARG A 204 9.42 4.08 -17.80
C ARG A 204 8.92 2.78 -18.42
N TYR A 205 8.54 2.84 -19.68
CA TYR A 205 8.15 1.69 -20.49
C TYR A 205 9.27 1.35 -21.49
N GLU A 206 9.46 0.05 -21.72
CA GLU A 206 10.30 -0.45 -22.82
C GLU A 206 9.50 -1.37 -23.76
N PRO A 207 9.77 -1.34 -25.09
CA PRO A 207 8.96 -2.04 -26.09
C PRO A 207 8.85 -3.55 -25.92
N GLN A 208 9.75 -4.16 -25.11
CA GLN A 208 9.72 -5.60 -24.78
C GLN A 208 8.64 -5.95 -23.74
N GLY A 209 7.70 -5.04 -23.46
CA GLY A 209 6.65 -5.25 -22.46
C GLY A 209 7.15 -5.06 -21.02
N LEU A 210 8.17 -4.23 -20.81
CA LEU A 210 8.74 -3.94 -19.50
C LEU A 210 8.24 -2.60 -18.97
N LEU A 211 7.75 -2.59 -17.74
CA LEU A 211 7.46 -1.38 -16.98
C LEU A 211 8.45 -1.26 -15.83
N TYR A 212 9.15 -0.17 -15.76
CA TYR A 212 9.98 0.20 -14.61
C TYR A 212 9.23 1.23 -13.77
N LEU A 213 9.02 0.90 -12.49
CA LEU A 213 8.47 1.79 -11.47
C LEU A 213 9.58 2.07 -10.46
N ARG A 214 9.96 3.32 -10.27
CA ARG A 214 11.07 3.69 -9.40
C ARG A 214 10.76 4.86 -8.48
N THR A 215 11.47 4.89 -7.35
CA THR A 215 11.54 6.00 -6.40
C THR A 215 13.00 6.34 -6.11
N PRO A 216 13.33 7.47 -5.46
CA PRO A 216 14.72 7.82 -5.14
C PRO A 216 15.45 6.78 -4.28
N SER A 217 14.72 5.99 -3.49
CA SER A 217 15.25 4.92 -2.63
C SER A 217 14.16 3.89 -2.35
N ALA A 218 14.53 2.74 -1.77
CA ALA A 218 13.56 1.79 -1.20
C ALA A 218 12.61 2.51 -0.25
N SER A 219 11.33 2.27 -0.39
CA SER A 219 10.31 2.98 0.39
C SER A 219 8.97 2.25 0.44
N LEU A 220 8.18 2.54 1.48
CA LEU A 220 6.77 2.14 1.54
C LEU A 220 6.00 2.66 0.31
N ASP A 221 6.27 3.89 -0.13
CA ASP A 221 5.59 4.49 -1.28
C ASP A 221 5.80 3.69 -2.56
N LEU A 222 7.00 3.09 -2.77
CA LEU A 222 7.25 2.21 -3.91
C LEU A 222 6.44 0.92 -3.79
N GLY A 223 6.41 0.30 -2.61
CA GLY A 223 5.61 -0.90 -2.36
C GLY A 223 4.11 -0.66 -2.56
N ILE A 224 3.59 0.45 -2.04
CA ILE A 224 2.21 0.88 -2.23
C ILE A 224 1.89 1.04 -3.73
N ALA A 225 2.73 1.73 -4.49
CA ALA A 225 2.54 1.90 -5.92
C ALA A 225 2.65 0.56 -6.68
N THR A 226 3.53 -0.35 -6.24
CA THR A 226 3.66 -1.71 -6.80
C THR A 226 2.39 -2.53 -6.58
N ALA A 227 1.73 -2.44 -5.42
CA ALA A 227 0.45 -3.09 -5.17
C ALA A 227 -0.61 -2.63 -6.18
N HIS A 228 -0.66 -1.33 -6.50
CA HIS A 228 -1.57 -0.80 -7.51
C HIS A 228 -1.27 -1.32 -8.92
N VAL A 229 0.01 -1.44 -9.31
CA VAL A 229 0.41 -2.06 -10.58
C VAL A 229 -0.04 -3.51 -10.64
N LEU A 230 0.25 -4.29 -9.60
CA LEU A 230 -0.11 -5.70 -9.49
C LEU A 230 -1.61 -5.91 -9.66
N LEU A 231 -2.43 -5.11 -8.98
CA LEU A 231 -3.89 -5.20 -9.05
C LEU A 231 -4.42 -4.79 -10.43
N ALA A 232 -3.85 -3.76 -11.05
CA ALA A 232 -4.26 -3.30 -12.38
C ALA A 232 -3.91 -4.28 -13.50
N LEU A 233 -2.83 -5.05 -13.36
CA LEU A 233 -2.50 -6.11 -14.31
C LEU A 233 -3.52 -7.25 -14.27
N GLY A 234 -4.19 -7.44 -13.13
CA GLY A 234 -5.28 -8.39 -13.00
C GLY A 234 -4.86 -9.79 -13.45
N LYS A 235 -5.48 -10.28 -14.53
CA LYS A 235 -5.20 -11.61 -15.08
C LYS A 235 -4.01 -11.64 -16.06
N THR A 236 -3.39 -10.50 -16.36
CA THR A 236 -2.24 -10.44 -17.27
C THR A 236 -1.02 -11.09 -16.59
N PRO A 237 -0.49 -12.19 -17.13
CA PRO A 237 0.68 -12.82 -16.54
C PRO A 237 1.86 -11.86 -16.54
N ALA A 238 2.44 -11.63 -15.38
CA ALA A 238 3.55 -10.72 -15.20
C ALA A 238 4.58 -11.28 -14.23
N LEU A 239 5.83 -10.91 -14.42
CA LEU A 239 6.93 -11.19 -13.50
C LEU A 239 7.40 -9.88 -12.88
N PHE A 240 7.41 -9.84 -11.56
CA PHE A 240 7.92 -8.71 -10.78
C PHE A 240 9.33 -9.00 -10.30
N THR A 241 10.23 -8.06 -10.49
CA THR A 241 11.58 -8.12 -9.94
C THR A 241 11.93 -6.81 -9.27
N LEU A 242 12.69 -6.87 -8.19
CA LEU A 242 13.15 -5.70 -7.44
C LEU A 242 14.65 -5.53 -7.62
N SER A 243 15.11 -4.30 -7.84
CA SER A 243 16.54 -3.97 -7.86
C SER A 243 17.19 -4.23 -6.50
N GLY A 244 18.48 -4.54 -6.48
CA GLY A 244 19.20 -4.85 -5.24
C GLY A 244 19.23 -3.71 -4.23
N ASP A 245 19.11 -2.46 -4.67
CA ASP A 245 18.94 -1.28 -3.81
C ASP A 245 17.49 -1.02 -3.38
N GLY A 246 16.54 -1.83 -3.85
CA GLY A 246 15.11 -1.70 -3.56
C GLY A 246 14.45 -0.44 -4.13
N ALA A 247 15.11 0.30 -5.02
CA ALA A 247 14.61 1.57 -5.52
C ALA A 247 13.80 1.45 -6.82
N THR A 248 13.87 0.31 -7.49
CA THR A 248 13.20 0.07 -8.78
C THR A 248 12.53 -1.29 -8.82
N VAL A 249 11.26 -1.29 -9.20
CA VAL A 249 10.50 -2.49 -9.57
C VAL A 249 10.44 -2.58 -11.08
N CYS A 250 10.85 -3.72 -11.63
CA CYS A 250 10.65 -4.05 -13.04
C CYS A 250 9.48 -5.05 -13.13
N VAL A 251 8.54 -4.76 -14.00
CA VAL A 251 7.38 -5.62 -14.31
C VAL A 251 7.47 -6.04 -15.75
N ALA A 252 7.64 -7.33 -15.99
CA ALA A 252 7.65 -7.94 -17.31
C ALA A 252 6.33 -8.64 -17.55
N ILE A 253 5.53 -8.16 -18.50
CA ILE A 253 4.33 -8.89 -18.92
C ILE A 253 4.73 -9.96 -19.94
N LYS A 254 4.16 -11.15 -19.79
CA LYS A 254 4.35 -12.22 -20.76
C LYS A 254 3.43 -11.95 -21.95
N ALA A 255 4.01 -11.97 -23.16
CA ALA A 255 3.27 -11.89 -24.40
C ALA A 255 2.35 -13.10 -24.58
#